data_6648c13fd44194b0b699384718230c68
#
_entry.id   6648c13fd44194b0b699384718230c68
#
_cell.length_a   1.000
_cell.length_b   1.000
_cell.length_c   1.000
_cell.angle_alpha   90.00
_cell.angle_beta   90.00
_cell.angle_gamma   90.00
#
_symmetry.space_group_name_H-M   'P 1'
#
loop_
_entity.id
_entity.type
_entity.pdbx_description
1 polymer ?
#
loop_
_entity_poly.entity_id
_entity_poly.type
_entity_poly.pdbx_seq_one_letter_code
_entity_poly.pdbx_strand_id
1 'polypeptide(L)'
;MKKRIISTLVVLALLFSMLTGCMFSGGDDDANLNIIDDNYRNYYEIFVGSFYDSDGDGMGDLNGVTEKLDYITDLGCNGIWLMPIMPSPTYHKYDVEDYENVDSAYGTAEDFKKLVDACHEKGIRLVIDLVMNHSSSKHPWFTQACEYLAGLKDGEQPDLSVCPYAGYYNFSNEKVSQTYYQVPGTTNWWYEGSFWSEMPDLNMENDAVRKEFENIADYWMDLGVDGFRMDAAMHYTENATVANSDVLNWYYTYCKKRNPDFYMVSEVWASENVIADYYGSETPSMFNFDAGTAKGKLVSATRKGDPNILVNAMLKYQQDFSAKNPDYIDAPFLTNHDMGRIANVLVNDPEKIKVAAGLLMTMNGSPFVYYLSLIHI
;
A
#
# COMPACT_ATOMS: atom_id res chain seq x y z
N MET A 1 31.09 -44.23 -42.52
CA MET A 1 30.94 -42.83 -43.03
C MET A 1 29.53 -42.27 -42.74
N LYS A 2 28.41 -42.95 -43.05
CA LYS A 2 27.04 -42.39 -42.85
C LYS A 2 26.69 -41.97 -41.43
N LYS A 3 27.12 -42.66 -40.37
CA LYS A 3 26.81 -42.29 -38.96
C LYS A 3 27.51 -41.03 -38.46
N ARG A 4 28.71 -40.69 -39.00
CA ARG A 4 29.43 -39.45 -38.64
C ARG A 4 28.83 -38.21 -39.30
N ILE A 5 28.29 -38.35 -40.53
CA ILE A 5 27.65 -37.26 -41.27
C ILE A 5 26.33 -36.84 -40.60
N ILE A 6 25.54 -37.82 -40.10
CA ILE A 6 24.29 -37.56 -39.39
C ILE A 6 24.54 -36.85 -38.02
N SER A 7 25.59 -37.28 -37.30
CA SER A 7 25.96 -36.62 -36.02
C SER A 7 26.41 -35.18 -36.23
N THR A 8 27.15 -34.87 -37.30
CA THR A 8 27.63 -33.52 -37.61
C THR A 8 26.48 -32.61 -38.09
N LEU A 9 25.50 -33.13 -38.80
CA LEU A 9 24.31 -32.37 -39.22
C LEU A 9 23.37 -32.03 -38.06
N VAL A 10 23.23 -32.93 -37.09
CA VAL A 10 22.43 -32.66 -35.89
C VAL A 10 23.09 -31.60 -34.99
N VAL A 11 24.40 -31.64 -34.83
CA VAL A 11 25.15 -30.60 -34.08
C VAL A 11 25.11 -29.24 -34.77
N LEU A 12 25.20 -29.21 -36.11
CA LEU A 12 25.04 -27.97 -36.87
C LEU A 12 23.60 -27.43 -36.82
N ALA A 13 22.56 -28.27 -36.81
CA ALA A 13 21.18 -27.86 -36.68
C ALA A 13 20.90 -27.29 -35.27
N LEU A 14 21.48 -27.85 -34.20
CA LEU A 14 21.39 -27.36 -32.85
C LEU A 14 22.17 -26.06 -32.65
N LEU A 15 23.32 -25.90 -33.29
CA LEU A 15 24.08 -24.63 -33.29
C LEU A 15 23.36 -23.54 -34.10
N PHE A 16 22.67 -23.90 -35.16
CA PHE A 16 21.89 -22.93 -35.97
C PHE A 16 20.61 -22.52 -35.22
N SER A 17 19.97 -23.39 -34.46
CA SER A 17 18.83 -23.01 -33.62
C SER A 17 19.23 -22.13 -32.41
N MET A 18 20.46 -22.22 -31.92
CA MET A 18 21.00 -21.31 -30.88
C MET A 18 21.40 -19.95 -31.45
N LEU A 19 21.79 -19.89 -32.74
CA LEU A 19 22.14 -18.63 -33.42
C LEU A 19 20.94 -17.86 -33.99
N THR A 20 19.83 -18.55 -34.27
CA THR A 20 18.58 -17.90 -34.68
C THR A 20 17.76 -17.35 -33.53
N GLY A 21 18.06 -17.76 -32.27
CA GLY A 21 17.47 -17.16 -31.06
C GLY A 21 18.03 -15.77 -30.69
N CYS A 22 19.12 -15.33 -31.33
CA CYS A 22 19.76 -14.03 -31.07
C CYS A 22 19.65 -13.03 -32.24
N MET A 23 18.85 -13.31 -33.27
CA MET A 23 18.67 -12.39 -34.40
C MET A 23 17.18 -12.14 -34.68
N PHE A 24 16.45 -11.70 -33.72
CA PHE A 24 15.17 -10.98 -33.87
C PHE A 24 15.07 -9.95 -32.75
N SER A 25 15.31 -8.77 -33.08
CA SER A 25 14.53 -7.61 -33.36
C SER A 25 15.40 -6.35 -33.23
N GLY A 26 15.76 -5.78 -34.31
CA GLY A 26 15.89 -4.35 -34.39
C GLY A 26 14.55 -3.85 -34.89
N GLY A 27 13.69 -3.48 -34.01
CA GLY A 27 12.45 -2.77 -34.22
C GLY A 27 12.29 -1.83 -33.05
N ASP A 28 11.94 -0.59 -33.31
CA ASP A 28 11.66 0.47 -32.35
C ASP A 28 10.52 0.07 -31.39
N ASP A 29 10.81 -0.75 -30.37
CA ASP A 29 9.88 -1.15 -29.33
C ASP A 29 10.38 -0.74 -27.93
N ASP A 30 11.11 0.35 -27.82
CA ASP A 30 11.43 0.96 -26.52
C ASP A 30 10.18 1.48 -25.78
N ALA A 31 9.03 1.51 -26.43
CA ALA A 31 7.79 1.97 -25.81
C ALA A 31 7.09 0.93 -24.91
N ASN A 32 7.58 -0.32 -24.82
CA ASN A 32 6.93 -1.40 -24.06
C ASN A 32 7.85 -2.14 -23.11
N LEU A 33 8.97 -1.57 -22.70
CA LEU A 33 9.89 -2.18 -21.74
C LEU A 33 9.33 -2.27 -20.32
N ASN A 34 8.15 -1.74 -20.06
CA ASN A 34 7.60 -1.57 -18.73
C ASN A 34 6.31 -2.36 -18.45
N ILE A 35 5.90 -3.26 -19.31
CA ILE A 35 4.88 -4.23 -18.97
C ILE A 35 5.56 -5.31 -18.13
N ILE A 36 5.89 -4.94 -16.89
CA ILE A 36 6.36 -5.86 -15.88
C ILE A 36 5.12 -6.25 -15.08
N ASP A 37 4.86 -7.55 -14.99
CA ASP A 37 3.91 -8.12 -14.03
C ASP A 37 4.17 -7.56 -12.63
N ASP A 38 3.14 -7.30 -11.84
CA ASP A 38 3.30 -6.75 -10.49
C ASP A 38 4.21 -7.58 -9.60
N ASN A 39 4.33 -8.88 -9.86
CA ASN A 39 5.29 -9.76 -9.19
C ASN A 39 6.77 -9.35 -9.35
N TYR A 40 7.09 -8.48 -10.29
CA TYR A 40 8.46 -8.07 -10.59
C TYR A 40 8.73 -6.59 -10.38
N ARG A 41 7.84 -5.87 -9.67
CA ARG A 41 8.01 -4.46 -9.36
C ARG A 41 8.77 -4.27 -8.06
N ASN A 42 9.67 -3.28 -8.06
CA ASN A 42 10.32 -2.77 -6.87
C ASN A 42 9.69 -1.44 -6.49
N TYR A 43 8.99 -1.40 -5.36
CA TYR A 43 8.30 -0.19 -4.89
C TYR A 43 9.20 0.65 -4.00
N TYR A 44 9.15 1.96 -4.19
CA TYR A 44 9.80 2.95 -3.36
C TYR A 44 8.74 3.71 -2.56
N GLU A 45 8.73 3.54 -1.25
CA GLU A 45 7.80 4.21 -0.33
C GLU A 45 8.31 5.61 -0.02
N ILE A 46 7.48 6.64 -0.22
CA ILE A 46 7.84 8.05 -0.09
C ILE A 46 6.93 8.76 0.91
N PHE A 47 7.52 9.36 1.94
CA PHE A 47 6.89 10.42 2.71
C PHE A 47 7.17 11.76 2.01
N VAL A 48 6.17 12.29 1.30
CA VAL A 48 6.31 13.47 0.43
C VAL A 48 6.89 14.66 1.17
N GLY A 49 6.36 14.98 2.35
CA GLY A 49 6.74 16.16 3.14
C GLY A 49 8.22 16.25 3.55
N SER A 50 8.99 15.15 3.46
CA SER A 50 10.42 15.17 3.75
C SER A 50 11.30 14.52 2.68
N PHE A 51 10.75 14.33 1.47
CA PHE A 51 11.50 13.70 0.39
C PHE A 51 12.32 14.71 -0.42
N TYR A 52 11.67 15.70 -1.02
CA TYR A 52 12.35 16.77 -1.75
C TYR A 52 11.45 17.99 -1.87
N ASP A 53 11.99 19.14 -1.47
CA ASP A 53 11.38 20.48 -1.51
C ASP A 53 11.78 21.16 -2.82
N SER A 54 10.81 21.35 -3.73
CA SER A 54 11.07 21.93 -5.05
C SER A 54 11.00 23.44 -5.11
N ASP A 55 10.29 24.09 -4.16
CA ASP A 55 10.04 25.53 -4.15
C ASP A 55 10.77 26.29 -3.02
N GLY A 56 11.40 25.56 -2.08
CA GLY A 56 12.24 26.12 -1.03
C GLY A 56 11.48 26.61 0.18
N ASP A 57 10.25 26.15 0.41
CA ASP A 57 9.41 26.53 1.56
C ASP A 57 9.74 25.74 2.84
N GLY A 58 10.54 24.68 2.74
CA GLY A 58 10.95 23.80 3.83
C GLY A 58 10.10 22.52 3.95
N MET A 59 9.15 22.32 3.06
CA MET A 59 8.31 21.13 2.96
C MET A 59 8.55 20.43 1.61
N GLY A 60 8.65 19.12 1.62
CA GLY A 60 8.69 18.32 0.38
C GLY A 60 7.31 18.34 -0.30
N ASP A 61 7.31 18.25 -1.63
CA ASP A 61 6.12 18.42 -2.45
C ASP A 61 6.08 17.44 -3.65
N LEU A 62 4.96 17.40 -4.37
CA LEU A 62 4.74 16.50 -5.52
C LEU A 62 5.64 16.85 -6.71
N ASN A 63 5.95 18.14 -6.93
CA ASN A 63 6.89 18.54 -7.97
C ASN A 63 8.29 18.05 -7.61
N GLY A 64 8.66 18.08 -6.32
CA GLY A 64 9.91 17.52 -5.82
C GLY A 64 10.02 16.01 -6.05
N VAL A 65 8.93 15.26 -5.86
CA VAL A 65 8.90 13.85 -6.25
C VAL A 65 9.12 13.69 -7.75
N THR A 66 8.45 14.52 -8.57
CA THR A 66 8.58 14.51 -10.03
C THR A 66 10.03 14.78 -10.47
N GLU A 67 10.71 15.75 -9.86
CA GLU A 67 12.12 16.05 -10.15
C GLU A 67 13.09 14.91 -9.79
N LYS A 68 12.69 14.00 -8.90
CA LYS A 68 13.51 12.87 -8.44
C LYS A 68 13.16 11.53 -9.08
N LEU A 69 12.31 11.49 -10.10
CA LEU A 69 11.96 10.23 -10.76
C LEU A 69 13.17 9.53 -11.41
N ASP A 70 14.12 10.29 -11.99
CA ASP A 70 15.36 9.70 -12.54
C ASP A 70 16.19 9.02 -11.46
N TYR A 71 16.30 9.64 -10.28
CA TYR A 71 16.97 9.03 -9.14
C TYR A 71 16.27 7.72 -8.70
N ILE A 72 14.95 7.68 -8.69
CA ILE A 72 14.17 6.49 -8.32
C ILE A 72 14.37 5.36 -9.35
N THR A 73 14.38 5.69 -10.64
CA THR A 73 14.66 4.71 -11.71
C THR A 73 16.09 4.22 -11.68
N ASP A 74 17.06 5.07 -11.39
CA ASP A 74 18.48 4.69 -11.27
C ASP A 74 18.73 3.74 -10.08
N LEU A 75 17.85 3.76 -9.06
CA LEU A 75 17.85 2.78 -7.97
C LEU A 75 17.27 1.42 -8.38
N GLY A 76 16.70 1.30 -9.58
CA GLY A 76 16.01 0.10 -10.05
C GLY A 76 14.58 -0.04 -9.54
N CYS A 77 13.97 1.04 -9.04
CA CYS A 77 12.57 1.06 -8.64
C CYS A 77 11.68 1.41 -9.85
N ASN A 78 10.61 0.65 -10.03
CA ASN A 78 9.61 0.83 -11.09
C ASN A 78 8.18 0.89 -10.54
N GLY A 79 8.05 1.11 -9.23
CA GLY A 79 6.83 1.43 -8.51
C GLY A 79 7.12 2.48 -7.44
N ILE A 80 6.16 3.33 -7.18
CA ILE A 80 6.17 4.31 -6.08
C ILE A 80 4.92 4.08 -5.24
N TRP A 81 5.09 4.10 -3.92
CA TRP A 81 4.00 4.25 -2.97
C TRP A 81 4.17 5.59 -2.26
N LEU A 82 3.22 6.51 -2.48
CA LEU A 82 3.12 7.73 -1.70
C LEU A 82 2.33 7.46 -0.42
N MET A 83 2.92 7.76 0.74
CA MET A 83 2.19 7.90 1.99
C MET A 83 1.07 8.93 1.81
N PRO A 84 0.08 9.04 2.75
CA PRO A 84 -1.10 9.88 2.53
C PRO A 84 -0.78 11.30 2.05
N ILE A 85 -1.48 11.73 1.02
CA ILE A 85 -1.31 13.04 0.35
C ILE A 85 -2.55 13.93 0.45
N MET A 86 -3.62 13.41 1.04
CA MET A 86 -4.88 14.13 1.23
C MET A 86 -4.76 15.20 2.33
N PRO A 87 -5.61 16.25 2.31
CA PRO A 87 -5.70 17.25 3.38
C PRO A 87 -5.88 16.60 4.75
N SER A 88 -5.05 17.01 5.70
CA SER A 88 -5.02 16.47 7.06
C SER A 88 -4.41 17.48 8.03
N PRO A 89 -4.88 17.55 9.29
CA PRO A 89 -4.33 18.46 10.29
C PRO A 89 -3.00 18.00 10.87
N THR A 90 -2.57 16.74 10.61
CA THR A 90 -1.31 16.20 11.13
C THR A 90 -0.24 16.03 10.06
N TYR A 91 1.01 15.91 10.48
CA TYR A 91 2.15 15.76 9.56
C TYR A 91 2.13 14.41 8.82
N HIS A 92 1.61 13.36 9.45
CA HIS A 92 1.56 12.00 8.88
C HIS A 92 0.40 11.79 7.92
N LYS A 93 -0.63 12.64 8.00
CA LYS A 93 -1.81 12.71 7.12
C LYS A 93 -2.71 11.47 7.10
N TYR A 94 -2.65 10.61 8.12
CA TYR A 94 -3.58 9.50 8.26
C TYR A 94 -4.96 9.91 8.79
N ASP A 95 -5.13 11.11 9.36
CA ASP A 95 -6.42 11.69 9.74
C ASP A 95 -6.95 12.62 8.63
N VAL A 96 -7.57 12.01 7.61
CA VAL A 96 -7.99 12.65 6.37
C VAL A 96 -9.19 13.57 6.60
N GLU A 97 -9.08 14.85 6.17
CA GLU A 97 -10.17 15.85 6.19
C GLU A 97 -10.96 15.88 4.87
N ASP A 98 -10.34 15.48 3.76
CA ASP A 98 -10.93 15.48 2.42
C ASP A 98 -10.25 14.40 1.56
N TYR A 99 -11.02 13.42 1.12
CA TYR A 99 -10.50 12.28 0.37
C TYR A 99 -10.28 12.54 -1.13
N GLU A 100 -10.86 13.61 -1.67
CA GLU A 100 -10.86 13.93 -3.10
C GLU A 100 -10.03 15.18 -3.41
N ASN A 101 -9.04 15.49 -2.56
CA ASN A 101 -8.11 16.58 -2.78
C ASN A 101 -6.68 16.20 -2.40
N VAL A 102 -5.73 16.96 -2.97
CA VAL A 102 -4.33 16.97 -2.54
C VAL A 102 -4.15 18.00 -1.45
N ASP A 103 -3.38 17.68 -0.40
CA ASP A 103 -3.01 18.66 0.62
C ASP A 103 -2.24 19.82 0.00
N SER A 104 -2.68 21.05 0.31
CA SER A 104 -2.10 22.25 -0.27
C SER A 104 -0.62 22.48 0.03
N ALA A 105 -0.09 21.84 1.09
CA ALA A 105 1.34 21.82 1.39
C ALA A 105 2.13 20.91 0.45
N TYR A 106 1.47 20.02 -0.27
CA TYR A 106 2.11 19.10 -1.23
C TYR A 106 1.91 19.50 -2.68
N GLY A 107 0.99 20.44 -2.95
CA GLY A 107 0.67 20.93 -4.28
C GLY A 107 -0.82 20.86 -4.62
N THR A 108 -1.13 20.64 -5.88
CA THR A 108 -2.49 20.63 -6.43
C THR A 108 -2.80 19.29 -7.09
N ALA A 109 -4.07 19.03 -7.40
CA ALA A 109 -4.46 17.87 -8.22
C ALA A 109 -3.80 17.90 -9.62
N GLU A 110 -3.50 19.10 -10.16
CA GLU A 110 -2.77 19.24 -11.43
C GLU A 110 -1.30 18.83 -11.26
N ASP A 111 -0.63 19.15 -10.16
CA ASP A 111 0.74 18.72 -9.87
C ASP A 111 0.77 17.20 -9.65
N PHE A 112 -0.24 16.65 -8.98
CA PHE A 112 -0.39 15.21 -8.86
C PHE A 112 -0.55 14.53 -10.22
N LYS A 113 -1.41 15.06 -11.09
CA LYS A 113 -1.58 14.53 -12.45
C LYS A 113 -0.29 14.58 -13.27
N LYS A 114 0.49 15.66 -13.16
CA LYS A 114 1.83 15.76 -13.79
C LYS A 114 2.78 14.68 -13.28
N LEU A 115 2.77 14.41 -11.95
CA LEU A 115 3.58 13.33 -11.38
C LEU A 115 3.16 11.97 -11.94
N VAL A 116 1.85 11.69 -11.99
CA VAL A 116 1.33 10.43 -12.57
C VAL A 116 1.79 10.27 -14.02
N ASP A 117 1.62 11.29 -14.85
CA ASP A 117 2.01 11.24 -16.26
C ASP A 117 3.52 11.02 -16.42
N ALA A 118 4.34 11.71 -15.63
CA ALA A 118 5.79 11.53 -15.62
C ALA A 118 6.22 10.13 -15.12
N CYS A 119 5.50 9.55 -14.16
CA CYS A 119 5.70 8.17 -13.73
C CYS A 119 5.41 7.20 -14.88
N HIS A 120 4.28 7.36 -15.57
CA HIS A 120 3.88 6.50 -16.69
C HIS A 120 4.86 6.58 -17.86
N GLU A 121 5.36 7.78 -18.19
CA GLU A 121 6.41 7.96 -19.23
C GLU A 121 7.68 7.16 -18.90
N LYS A 122 7.98 6.94 -17.62
CA LYS A 122 9.14 6.16 -17.16
C LYS A 122 8.78 4.70 -16.82
N GLY A 123 7.52 4.30 -17.04
CA GLY A 123 7.01 2.97 -16.68
C GLY A 123 6.95 2.69 -15.19
N ILE A 124 6.90 3.72 -14.39
CA ILE A 124 6.69 3.63 -12.95
C ILE A 124 5.19 3.54 -12.67
N ARG A 125 4.77 2.56 -11.86
CA ARG A 125 3.42 2.47 -11.32
C ARG A 125 3.31 3.31 -10.07
N LEU A 126 2.28 4.15 -9.98
CA LEU A 126 2.03 5.02 -8.83
C LEU A 126 0.88 4.49 -7.97
N VAL A 127 1.20 4.13 -6.74
CA VAL A 127 0.27 3.71 -5.69
C VAL A 127 0.16 4.81 -4.65
N ILE A 128 -1.04 5.14 -4.21
CA ILE A 128 -1.26 6.06 -3.09
C ILE A 128 -1.82 5.33 -1.87
N ASP A 129 -1.58 5.89 -0.70
CA ASP A 129 -2.16 5.40 0.54
C ASP A 129 -3.64 5.76 0.62
N LEU A 130 -4.50 4.81 0.97
CA LEU A 130 -5.92 5.03 1.18
C LEU A 130 -6.32 4.63 2.59
N VAL A 131 -6.70 5.65 3.37
CA VAL A 131 -7.12 5.51 4.76
C VAL A 131 -8.63 5.27 4.79
N MET A 132 -9.03 3.99 4.74
CA MET A 132 -10.45 3.61 4.66
C MET A 132 -11.06 3.27 6.02
N ASN A 133 -10.23 3.00 7.04
CA ASN A 133 -10.73 2.63 8.37
C ASN A 133 -11.36 3.80 9.13
N HIS A 134 -10.80 4.98 9.01
CA HIS A 134 -11.18 6.17 9.79
C HIS A 134 -11.00 7.44 8.97
N SER A 135 -11.60 8.53 9.43
CA SER A 135 -11.33 9.88 8.92
C SER A 135 -10.77 10.77 10.02
N SER A 136 -10.47 12.03 9.71
CA SER A 136 -10.24 13.06 10.73
C SER A 136 -11.52 13.36 11.52
N SER A 137 -11.37 13.69 12.81
CA SER A 137 -12.45 14.29 13.61
C SER A 137 -12.92 15.64 13.05
N LYS A 138 -12.16 16.23 12.11
CA LYS A 138 -12.50 17.47 11.40
C LYS A 138 -13.13 17.25 10.03
N HIS A 139 -13.23 15.97 9.59
CA HIS A 139 -13.90 15.65 8.34
C HIS A 139 -15.36 16.12 8.37
N PRO A 140 -15.88 16.72 7.28
CA PRO A 140 -17.26 17.24 7.23
C PRO A 140 -18.32 16.20 7.59
N TRP A 141 -18.13 14.93 7.26
CA TRP A 141 -19.03 13.85 7.64
C TRP A 141 -19.14 13.71 9.17
N PHE A 142 -17.99 13.72 9.86
CA PHE A 142 -17.96 13.54 11.31
C PHE A 142 -18.51 14.76 12.05
N THR A 143 -18.11 15.97 11.64
CA THR A 143 -18.56 17.22 12.29
C THR A 143 -20.07 17.41 12.18
N GLN A 144 -20.65 17.13 11.00
CA GLN A 144 -22.10 17.21 10.80
C GLN A 144 -22.85 16.12 11.58
N ALA A 145 -22.30 14.90 11.66
CA ALA A 145 -22.88 13.86 12.51
C ALA A 145 -22.89 14.26 13.99
N CYS A 146 -21.78 14.81 14.50
CA CYS A 146 -21.66 15.28 15.88
C CYS A 146 -22.65 16.41 16.20
N GLU A 147 -22.77 17.41 15.32
CA GLU A 147 -23.71 18.52 15.46
C GLU A 147 -25.16 18.00 15.50
N TYR A 148 -25.51 17.06 14.62
CA TYR A 148 -26.83 16.43 14.60
C TYR A 148 -27.12 15.67 15.89
N LEU A 149 -26.19 14.80 16.34
CA LEU A 149 -26.34 14.01 17.55
C LEU A 149 -26.46 14.91 18.80
N ALA A 150 -25.75 16.05 18.85
CA ALA A 150 -25.86 17.02 19.94
C ALA A 150 -27.22 17.72 20.00
N GLY A 151 -27.97 17.75 18.90
CA GLY A 151 -29.33 18.30 18.83
C GLY A 151 -30.43 17.32 19.25
N LEU A 152 -30.11 16.02 19.40
CA LEU A 152 -31.10 15.00 19.79
C LEU A 152 -31.46 15.11 21.27
N LYS A 153 -32.73 14.79 21.58
CA LYS A 153 -33.19 14.67 22.97
C LYS A 153 -32.75 13.35 23.58
N ASP A 154 -32.74 13.32 24.91
CA ASP A 154 -32.42 12.07 25.62
C ASP A 154 -33.35 10.93 25.19
N GLY A 155 -32.74 9.82 24.77
CA GLY A 155 -33.42 8.62 24.28
C GLY A 155 -33.91 8.69 22.82
N GLU A 156 -33.73 9.83 22.14
CA GLU A 156 -34.01 9.94 20.72
C GLU A 156 -32.95 9.20 19.90
N GLN A 157 -33.40 8.44 18.88
CA GLN A 157 -32.48 7.74 17.96
C GLN A 157 -32.24 8.60 16.73
N PRO A 158 -31.04 8.52 16.10
CA PRO A 158 -30.75 9.24 14.88
C PRO A 158 -31.68 8.83 13.72
N ASP A 159 -32.20 9.81 13.00
CA ASP A 159 -32.90 9.61 11.75
C ASP A 159 -31.91 9.83 10.59
N LEU A 160 -31.50 8.73 9.96
CA LEU A 160 -30.52 8.75 8.87
C LEU A 160 -31.05 9.39 7.58
N SER A 161 -32.38 9.60 7.48
CA SER A 161 -32.96 10.37 6.37
C SER A 161 -32.75 11.88 6.55
N VAL A 162 -32.52 12.35 7.79
CA VAL A 162 -32.25 13.74 8.15
C VAL A 162 -30.73 14.00 8.15
N CYS A 163 -29.95 13.09 8.75
CA CYS A 163 -28.50 13.17 8.76
C CYS A 163 -27.87 11.79 8.42
N PRO A 164 -27.59 11.52 7.14
CA PRO A 164 -26.97 10.26 6.72
C PRO A 164 -25.64 10.01 7.43
N TYR A 165 -24.88 11.05 7.74
CA TYR A 165 -23.57 10.94 8.36
C TYR A 165 -23.60 10.37 9.79
N ALA A 166 -24.74 10.40 10.47
CA ALA A 166 -24.93 9.71 11.74
C ALA A 166 -24.86 8.17 11.61
N GLY A 167 -24.90 7.64 10.38
CA GLY A 167 -24.67 6.23 10.08
C GLY A 167 -23.29 5.94 9.50
N TYR A 168 -22.45 6.95 9.23
CA TYR A 168 -21.14 6.77 8.61
C TYR A 168 -20.05 6.31 9.59
N TYR A 169 -20.27 6.48 10.88
CA TYR A 169 -19.34 6.14 11.95
C TYR A 169 -19.99 5.17 12.94
N ASN A 170 -19.15 4.51 13.73
CA ASN A 170 -19.59 3.59 14.77
C ASN A 170 -20.00 4.38 16.03
N PHE A 171 -21.18 5.01 15.98
CA PHE A 171 -21.75 5.71 17.12
C PHE A 171 -22.52 4.77 18.05
N SER A 172 -22.48 5.08 19.37
CA SER A 172 -23.23 4.36 20.41
C SER A 172 -23.77 5.32 21.46
N ASN A 173 -24.90 4.99 22.10
CA ASN A 173 -25.44 5.73 23.24
C ASN A 173 -24.85 5.30 24.60
N GLU A 174 -23.88 4.40 24.58
CA GLU A 174 -23.12 3.97 25.75
C GLU A 174 -21.65 3.74 25.39
N LYS A 175 -20.76 3.87 26.37
CA LYS A 175 -19.32 3.63 26.17
C LYS A 175 -19.05 2.13 26.08
N VAL A 176 -18.93 1.60 24.87
CA VAL A 176 -18.74 0.17 24.57
C VAL A 176 -17.38 -0.35 25.04
N SER A 177 -16.30 0.45 24.80
CA SER A 177 -14.92 0.05 25.12
C SER A 177 -14.04 1.25 25.50
N GLN A 178 -12.74 1.01 25.71
CA GLN A 178 -11.76 2.08 25.92
C GLN A 178 -11.45 2.89 24.66
N THR A 179 -11.73 2.35 23.49
CA THR A 179 -11.57 3.01 22.19
C THR A 179 -12.77 3.88 21.83
N TYR A 180 -13.80 3.96 22.71
CA TYR A 180 -14.95 4.84 22.51
C TYR A 180 -14.76 6.16 23.24
N TYR A 181 -14.88 7.24 22.50
CA TYR A 181 -14.76 8.62 22.95
C TYR A 181 -16.11 9.32 22.92
N GLN A 182 -16.28 10.31 23.80
CA GLN A 182 -17.54 11.05 23.88
C GLN A 182 -17.69 11.97 22.66
N VAL A 183 -18.85 11.92 22.03
CA VAL A 183 -19.20 12.84 20.93
C VAL A 183 -19.21 14.29 21.44
N PRO A 184 -18.51 15.22 20.79
CA PRO A 184 -18.47 16.62 21.19
C PRO A 184 -19.88 17.21 21.36
N GLY A 185 -20.10 17.95 22.46
CA GLY A 185 -21.39 18.59 22.75
C GLY A 185 -22.48 17.65 23.29
N THR A 186 -22.19 16.35 23.50
CA THR A 186 -23.16 15.39 24.07
C THR A 186 -22.71 14.85 25.42
N THR A 187 -23.62 14.22 26.16
CA THR A 187 -23.32 13.47 27.39
C THR A 187 -23.64 12.00 27.29
N ASN A 188 -24.33 11.58 26.23
CA ASN A 188 -24.96 10.27 26.05
C ASN A 188 -24.65 9.66 24.66
N TRP A 189 -23.74 10.23 23.90
CA TRP A 189 -23.27 9.67 22.63
C TRP A 189 -21.74 9.47 22.64
N TRP A 190 -21.33 8.39 22.04
CA TRP A 190 -19.94 7.95 21.94
C TRP A 190 -19.65 7.51 20.51
N TYR A 191 -18.40 7.61 20.07
CA TYR A 191 -17.92 7.12 18.78
C TYR A 191 -16.67 6.26 18.98
N GLU A 192 -16.47 5.32 18.09
CA GLU A 192 -15.26 4.51 18.04
C GLU A 192 -14.11 5.28 17.40
N GLY A 193 -12.91 5.10 17.95
CA GLY A 193 -11.66 5.62 17.43
C GLY A 193 -10.54 4.67 17.84
N SER A 194 -10.37 3.59 17.09
CA SER A 194 -9.47 2.49 17.42
C SER A 194 -8.03 2.93 17.60
N PHE A 195 -7.59 3.94 16.85
CA PHE A 195 -6.23 4.47 16.91
C PHE A 195 -6.11 5.68 17.82
N TRP A 196 -7.04 6.63 17.73
CA TRP A 196 -6.98 7.88 18.48
C TRP A 196 -8.32 8.61 18.41
N SER A 197 -8.60 9.48 19.43
CA SER A 197 -9.84 10.29 19.46
C SER A 197 -10.03 11.20 18.24
N GLU A 198 -8.95 11.62 17.59
CA GLU A 198 -9.04 12.45 16.38
C GLU A 198 -9.18 11.63 15.09
N MET A 199 -9.30 10.32 15.21
CA MET A 199 -9.48 9.37 14.11
C MET A 199 -10.72 8.51 14.33
N PRO A 200 -11.96 9.06 14.17
CA PRO A 200 -13.20 8.31 14.30
C PRO A 200 -13.31 7.23 13.23
N ASP A 201 -13.64 6.01 13.66
CA ASP A 201 -13.74 4.84 12.79
C ASP A 201 -15.02 4.88 11.95
N LEU A 202 -14.86 4.65 10.65
CA LEU A 202 -15.93 4.60 9.67
C LEU A 202 -16.67 3.25 9.74
N ASN A 203 -17.97 3.29 9.52
CA ASN A 203 -18.81 2.10 9.48
C ASN A 203 -18.78 1.45 8.08
N MET A 204 -17.88 0.51 7.86
CA MET A 204 -17.74 -0.22 6.59
C MET A 204 -18.89 -1.18 6.30
N GLU A 205 -19.83 -1.41 7.23
CA GLU A 205 -21.06 -2.15 6.97
C GLU A 205 -22.15 -1.27 6.32
N ASN A 206 -21.98 0.06 6.31
CA ASN A 206 -22.91 0.99 5.71
C ASN A 206 -22.65 1.13 4.19
N ASP A 207 -23.63 0.75 3.38
CA ASP A 207 -23.56 0.84 1.91
C ASP A 207 -23.31 2.28 1.42
N ALA A 208 -23.78 3.31 2.15
CA ALA A 208 -23.53 4.69 1.76
C ALA A 208 -22.06 5.06 1.95
N VAL A 209 -21.40 4.60 3.02
CA VAL A 209 -19.95 4.77 3.22
C VAL A 209 -19.17 4.05 2.12
N ARG A 210 -19.55 2.81 1.81
CA ARG A 210 -18.95 2.07 0.68
C ARG A 210 -19.10 2.83 -0.64
N LYS A 211 -20.25 3.44 -0.87
CA LYS A 211 -20.47 4.23 -2.09
C LYS A 211 -19.60 5.48 -2.17
N GLU A 212 -19.32 6.14 -1.03
CA GLU A 212 -18.35 7.25 -1.00
C GLU A 212 -16.95 6.75 -1.39
N PHE A 213 -16.50 5.60 -0.87
CA PHE A 213 -15.20 5.04 -1.24
C PHE A 213 -15.12 4.59 -2.71
N GLU A 214 -16.23 4.14 -3.30
CA GLU A 214 -16.29 3.93 -4.75
C GLU A 214 -16.09 5.24 -5.54
N ASN A 215 -16.69 6.34 -5.09
CA ASN A 215 -16.53 7.66 -5.72
C ASN A 215 -15.08 8.16 -5.55
N ILE A 216 -14.49 7.99 -4.35
CA ILE A 216 -13.09 8.31 -4.08
C ILE A 216 -12.14 7.49 -4.98
N ALA A 217 -12.41 6.18 -5.18
CA ALA A 217 -11.65 5.38 -6.13
C ALA A 217 -11.74 5.95 -7.55
N ASP A 218 -12.95 6.31 -7.99
CA ASP A 218 -13.17 6.90 -9.30
C ASP A 218 -12.38 8.19 -9.49
N TYR A 219 -12.38 9.08 -8.48
CA TYR A 219 -11.64 10.34 -8.52
C TYR A 219 -10.13 10.10 -8.73
N TRP A 220 -9.50 9.25 -7.91
CA TRP A 220 -8.06 9.01 -8.01
C TRP A 220 -7.66 8.22 -9.27
N MET A 221 -8.51 7.29 -9.70
CA MET A 221 -8.31 6.54 -10.93
C MET A 221 -8.48 7.41 -12.18
N ASP A 222 -9.35 8.42 -12.15
CA ASP A 222 -9.46 9.44 -13.22
C ASP A 222 -8.21 10.32 -13.31
N LEU A 223 -7.50 10.53 -12.20
CA LEU A 223 -6.19 11.17 -12.19
C LEU A 223 -5.06 10.25 -12.65
N GLY A 224 -5.33 8.94 -12.79
CA GLY A 224 -4.39 7.96 -13.34
C GLY A 224 -3.64 7.13 -12.30
N VAL A 225 -4.12 7.05 -11.05
CA VAL A 225 -3.54 6.19 -10.01
C VAL A 225 -3.62 4.72 -10.43
N ASP A 226 -2.52 3.98 -10.29
CA ASP A 226 -2.39 2.57 -10.68
C ASP A 226 -2.80 1.60 -9.59
N GLY A 227 -2.91 2.08 -8.35
CA GLY A 227 -3.22 1.22 -7.21
C GLY A 227 -3.38 1.95 -5.90
N PHE A 228 -3.85 1.21 -4.89
CA PHE A 228 -3.96 1.67 -3.51
C PHE A 228 -3.16 0.80 -2.55
N ARG A 229 -2.52 1.45 -1.57
CA ARG A 229 -2.12 0.81 -0.31
C ARG A 229 -3.27 0.99 0.68
N MET A 230 -3.81 -0.12 1.14
CA MET A 230 -4.94 -0.12 2.07
C MET A 230 -4.45 -0.05 3.50
N ASP A 231 -4.66 1.11 4.13
CA ASP A 231 -4.30 1.35 5.52
C ASP A 231 -5.18 0.54 6.47
N ALA A 232 -4.56 0.07 7.57
CA ALA A 232 -5.24 -0.54 8.71
C ALA A 232 -6.28 -1.62 8.35
N ALA A 233 -6.00 -2.47 7.35
CA ALA A 233 -6.96 -3.42 6.77
C ALA A 233 -7.53 -4.46 7.76
N MET A 234 -6.94 -4.57 8.94
CA MET A 234 -7.42 -5.44 10.03
C MET A 234 -8.53 -4.81 10.89
N HIS A 235 -8.85 -3.54 10.67
CA HIS A 235 -9.68 -2.76 11.59
C HIS A 235 -11.00 -2.28 10.99
N TYR A 236 -11.30 -2.60 9.72
CA TYR A 236 -12.53 -2.16 9.03
C TYR A 236 -13.82 -2.63 9.69
N THR A 237 -13.78 -3.77 10.40
CA THR A 237 -14.90 -4.36 11.13
C THR A 237 -14.37 -5.09 12.36
N GLU A 238 -14.56 -4.60 13.55
CA GLU A 238 -14.29 -5.22 14.87
C GLU A 238 -13.28 -6.42 14.89
N ASN A 239 -12.15 -6.32 14.20
CA ASN A 239 -11.10 -7.35 14.12
C ASN A 239 -11.55 -8.73 13.58
N ALA A 240 -12.60 -8.78 12.79
CA ALA A 240 -13.10 -10.01 12.18
C ALA A 240 -12.43 -10.24 10.81
N THR A 241 -11.44 -11.14 10.74
CA THR A 241 -10.68 -11.42 9.49
C THR A 241 -11.58 -11.65 8.28
N VAL A 242 -12.66 -12.41 8.42
CA VAL A 242 -13.59 -12.70 7.30
C VAL A 242 -14.28 -11.41 6.83
N ALA A 243 -14.81 -10.61 7.75
CA ALA A 243 -15.52 -9.39 7.40
C ALA A 243 -14.57 -8.32 6.82
N ASN A 244 -13.35 -8.19 7.36
CA ASN A 244 -12.32 -7.33 6.78
C ASN A 244 -11.91 -7.78 5.37
N SER A 245 -11.77 -9.10 5.16
CA SER A 245 -11.49 -9.67 3.85
C SER A 245 -12.62 -9.40 2.85
N ASP A 246 -13.88 -9.45 3.30
CA ASP A 246 -15.04 -9.12 2.45
C ASP A 246 -15.05 -7.63 2.04
N VAL A 247 -14.64 -6.73 2.94
CA VAL A 247 -14.47 -5.30 2.62
C VAL A 247 -13.36 -5.11 1.57
N LEU A 248 -12.21 -5.75 1.76
CA LEU A 248 -11.11 -5.69 0.80
C LEU A 248 -11.53 -6.25 -0.56
N ASN A 249 -12.19 -7.41 -0.57
CA ASN A 249 -12.66 -8.06 -1.80
C ASN A 249 -13.67 -7.18 -2.57
N TRP A 250 -14.66 -6.60 -1.86
CA TRP A 250 -15.58 -5.66 -2.47
C TRP A 250 -14.86 -4.52 -3.15
N TYR A 251 -13.93 -3.86 -2.43
CA TYR A 251 -13.26 -2.67 -2.94
C TYR A 251 -12.29 -2.98 -4.08
N TYR A 252 -11.51 -4.07 -3.95
CA TYR A 252 -10.63 -4.53 -5.02
C TYR A 252 -11.41 -4.90 -6.28
N THR A 253 -12.51 -5.65 -6.14
CA THR A 253 -13.39 -6.02 -7.26
C THR A 253 -13.93 -4.77 -7.97
N TYR A 254 -14.34 -3.75 -7.21
CA TYR A 254 -14.78 -2.47 -7.78
C TYR A 254 -13.67 -1.82 -8.62
N CYS A 255 -12.47 -1.67 -8.07
CA CYS A 255 -11.33 -1.06 -8.76
C CYS A 255 -10.92 -1.87 -10.00
N LYS A 256 -10.82 -3.20 -9.89
CA LYS A 256 -10.47 -4.10 -11.00
C LYS A 256 -11.48 -4.06 -12.15
N LYS A 257 -12.75 -3.91 -11.86
CA LYS A 257 -13.79 -3.77 -12.88
C LYS A 257 -13.60 -2.52 -13.72
N ARG A 258 -13.06 -1.45 -13.13
CA ARG A 258 -12.77 -0.18 -13.79
C ARG A 258 -11.41 -0.19 -14.50
N ASN A 259 -10.38 -0.73 -13.85
CA ASN A 259 -9.04 -0.92 -14.41
C ASN A 259 -8.57 -2.36 -14.14
N PRO A 260 -8.55 -3.24 -15.16
CA PRO A 260 -8.10 -4.62 -14.99
C PRO A 260 -6.67 -4.79 -14.48
N ASP A 261 -5.82 -3.77 -14.65
CA ASP A 261 -4.42 -3.78 -14.19
C ASP A 261 -4.22 -3.09 -12.83
N PHE A 262 -5.33 -2.76 -12.13
CA PHE A 262 -5.27 -2.10 -10.85
C PHE A 262 -4.57 -2.96 -9.79
N TYR A 263 -3.61 -2.37 -9.08
CA TYR A 263 -2.88 -3.03 -8.01
C TYR A 263 -3.40 -2.62 -6.64
N MET A 264 -3.47 -3.56 -5.71
CA MET A 264 -3.82 -3.29 -4.32
C MET A 264 -2.91 -4.05 -3.39
N VAL A 265 -2.30 -3.37 -2.44
CA VAL A 265 -1.52 -3.95 -1.36
C VAL A 265 -2.09 -3.54 -0.02
N SER A 266 -2.31 -4.50 0.89
CA SER A 266 -3.00 -4.24 2.15
C SER A 266 -2.06 -4.37 3.35
N GLU A 267 -2.26 -3.47 4.31
CA GLU A 267 -1.58 -3.55 5.60
C GLU A 267 -2.32 -4.52 6.52
N VAL A 268 -1.71 -5.71 6.68
CA VAL A 268 -2.13 -6.72 7.64
C VAL A 268 -0.97 -6.96 8.60
N TRP A 269 -0.90 -6.16 9.66
CA TRP A 269 0.20 -6.22 10.64
C TRP A 269 0.03 -7.41 11.59
N ALA A 270 0.38 -8.58 11.12
CA ALA A 270 0.15 -9.83 11.83
C ALA A 270 1.23 -10.89 11.52
N SER A 271 1.08 -12.07 12.11
CA SER A 271 1.88 -13.25 11.78
C SER A 271 1.48 -13.83 10.42
N GLU A 272 2.36 -14.66 9.84
CA GLU A 272 2.19 -15.23 8.50
C GLU A 272 0.86 -15.98 8.30
N ASN A 273 0.35 -16.67 9.32
CA ASN A 273 -0.93 -17.39 9.19
C ASN A 273 -2.13 -16.44 9.12
N VAL A 274 -2.10 -15.31 9.82
CA VAL A 274 -3.15 -14.30 9.70
C VAL A 274 -3.06 -13.61 8.35
N ILE A 275 -1.85 -13.24 7.90
CA ILE A 275 -1.63 -12.70 6.55
C ILE A 275 -2.16 -13.67 5.49
N ALA A 276 -1.87 -14.98 5.64
CA ALA A 276 -2.38 -16.01 4.74
C ALA A 276 -3.92 -16.00 4.68
N ASP A 277 -4.61 -15.83 5.81
CA ASP A 277 -6.06 -15.80 5.83
C ASP A 277 -6.63 -14.60 5.04
N TYR A 278 -5.94 -13.46 5.04
CA TYR A 278 -6.33 -12.29 4.23
C TYR A 278 -6.10 -12.50 2.72
N TYR A 279 -5.16 -13.35 2.30
CA TYR A 279 -5.06 -13.77 0.90
C TYR A 279 -6.27 -14.60 0.42
N GLY A 280 -7.15 -15.03 1.34
CA GLY A 280 -8.47 -15.58 1.00
C GLY A 280 -9.46 -14.54 0.44
N SER A 281 -9.18 -13.23 0.56
CA SER A 281 -9.78 -12.20 -0.26
C SER A 281 -9.19 -12.27 -1.68
N GLU A 282 -9.84 -11.65 -2.67
CA GLU A 282 -9.28 -11.58 -4.03
C GLU A 282 -8.17 -10.52 -4.16
N THR A 283 -7.81 -9.83 -3.07
CA THR A 283 -6.75 -8.82 -3.04
C THR A 283 -5.40 -9.47 -3.34
N PRO A 284 -4.63 -8.93 -4.28
CA PRO A 284 -3.46 -9.62 -4.80
C PRO A 284 -2.28 -9.62 -3.84
N SER A 285 -2.16 -8.60 -2.98
CA SER A 285 -0.93 -8.39 -2.23
C SER A 285 -1.18 -7.97 -0.78
N MET A 286 -0.32 -8.49 0.12
CA MET A 286 -0.28 -8.14 1.53
C MET A 286 1.16 -7.84 1.94
N PHE A 287 1.37 -6.79 2.76
CA PHE A 287 2.68 -6.57 3.36
C PHE A 287 3.08 -7.72 4.27
N ASN A 288 4.28 -8.26 4.04
CA ASN A 288 4.78 -9.42 4.80
C ASN A 288 5.47 -8.95 6.09
N PHE A 289 4.68 -8.68 7.13
CA PHE A 289 5.15 -8.24 8.45
C PHE A 289 5.95 -9.33 9.20
N ASP A 290 5.79 -10.61 8.87
CA ASP A 290 6.62 -11.67 9.44
C ASP A 290 8.02 -11.70 8.82
N ALA A 291 8.15 -11.38 7.52
CA ALA A 291 9.45 -11.21 6.87
C ALA A 291 10.13 -9.90 7.28
N GLY A 292 9.37 -8.80 7.26
CA GLY A 292 9.82 -7.44 7.60
C GLY A 292 9.94 -7.20 9.10
N THR A 293 10.10 -5.92 9.47
CA THR A 293 10.25 -5.43 10.85
C THR A 293 11.61 -5.68 11.51
N ALA A 294 11.84 -4.99 12.63
CA ALA A 294 13.07 -5.15 13.43
C ALA A 294 13.28 -6.56 14.00
N LYS A 295 12.22 -7.37 14.07
CA LYS A 295 12.23 -8.76 14.56
C LYS A 295 11.89 -9.77 13.48
N GLY A 296 11.60 -9.33 12.26
CA GLY A 296 11.22 -10.18 11.13
C GLY A 296 12.32 -11.13 10.68
N LYS A 297 11.97 -12.03 9.78
CA LYS A 297 12.88 -13.12 9.35
C LYS A 297 14.09 -12.60 8.58
N LEU A 298 13.92 -11.53 7.75
CA LEU A 298 15.03 -10.89 7.02
C LEU A 298 16.09 -10.35 7.98
N VAL A 299 15.68 -9.55 8.96
CA VAL A 299 16.58 -8.97 9.96
C VAL A 299 17.19 -10.04 10.88
N SER A 300 16.37 -11.02 11.28
CA SER A 300 16.83 -12.12 12.15
C SER A 300 17.88 -13.00 11.47
N ALA A 301 17.70 -13.36 10.19
CA ALA A 301 18.65 -14.11 9.40
C ALA A 301 19.97 -13.33 9.25
N THR A 302 19.87 -12.04 8.91
CA THR A 302 21.04 -11.15 8.78
C THR A 302 21.83 -11.02 10.09
N ARG A 303 21.14 -10.77 11.21
CA ARG A 303 21.80 -10.59 12.52
C ARG A 303 22.52 -11.84 12.99
N LYS A 304 21.93 -13.01 12.77
CA LYS A 304 22.46 -14.31 13.24
C LYS A 304 23.42 -14.95 12.25
N GLY A 305 23.45 -14.47 10.99
CA GLY A 305 24.19 -15.14 9.92
C GLY A 305 23.67 -16.54 9.62
N ASP A 306 22.36 -16.80 9.87
CA ASP A 306 21.73 -18.09 9.67
C ASP A 306 20.70 -18.02 8.55
N PRO A 307 21.04 -18.47 7.34
CA PRO A 307 20.12 -18.42 6.19
C PRO A 307 18.90 -19.33 6.36
N ASN A 308 18.94 -20.37 7.21
CA ASN A 308 17.81 -21.28 7.39
C ASN A 308 16.60 -20.55 7.99
N ILE A 309 16.79 -19.49 8.75
CA ILE A 309 15.70 -18.68 9.29
C ILE A 309 14.84 -18.13 8.15
N LEU A 310 15.46 -17.57 7.12
CA LEU A 310 14.74 -16.99 5.98
C LEU A 310 14.24 -18.07 5.03
N VAL A 311 15.06 -19.05 4.68
CA VAL A 311 14.67 -20.12 3.74
C VAL A 311 13.45 -20.88 4.25
N ASN A 312 13.43 -21.27 5.52
CA ASN A 312 12.28 -21.97 6.10
C ASN A 312 11.02 -21.09 6.11
N ALA A 313 11.17 -19.79 6.38
CA ALA A 313 10.07 -18.87 6.33
C ALA A 313 9.52 -18.70 4.90
N MET A 314 10.38 -18.49 3.91
CA MET A 314 9.97 -18.37 2.50
C MET A 314 9.22 -19.61 1.98
N LEU A 315 9.68 -20.82 2.35
CA LEU A 315 8.97 -22.05 2.00
C LEU A 315 7.58 -22.09 2.64
N LYS A 316 7.47 -21.62 3.89
CA LYS A 316 6.19 -21.55 4.58
C LYS A 316 5.26 -20.50 3.95
N TYR A 317 5.76 -19.30 3.65
CA TYR A 317 4.98 -18.25 2.96
C TYR A 317 4.44 -18.78 1.63
N GLN A 318 5.31 -19.37 0.81
CA GLN A 318 4.88 -19.95 -0.46
C GLN A 318 3.78 -20.99 -0.28
N GLN A 319 3.92 -21.88 0.71
CA GLN A 319 2.92 -22.91 0.97
C GLN A 319 1.59 -22.31 1.44
N ASP A 320 1.63 -21.43 2.44
CA ASP A 320 0.43 -20.93 3.12
C ASP A 320 -0.31 -19.88 2.28
N PHE A 321 0.42 -18.97 1.63
CA PHE A 321 -0.18 -17.93 0.79
C PHE A 321 -0.76 -18.50 -0.51
N SER A 322 -0.01 -19.39 -1.21
CA SER A 322 -0.51 -20.02 -2.44
C SER A 322 -1.69 -20.97 -2.19
N ALA A 323 -1.81 -21.53 -0.99
CA ALA A 323 -2.96 -22.34 -0.62
C ALA A 323 -4.26 -21.54 -0.50
N LYS A 324 -4.15 -20.24 -0.25
CA LYS A 324 -5.28 -19.29 -0.15
C LYS A 324 -5.54 -18.55 -1.46
N ASN A 325 -4.47 -18.07 -2.09
CA ASN A 325 -4.50 -17.40 -3.39
C ASN A 325 -3.31 -17.87 -4.23
N PRO A 326 -3.52 -18.69 -5.29
CA PRO A 326 -2.42 -19.18 -6.13
C PRO A 326 -1.68 -18.05 -6.88
N ASP A 327 -2.34 -16.91 -7.09
CA ASP A 327 -1.83 -15.74 -7.80
C ASP A 327 -1.38 -14.62 -6.83
N TYR A 328 -1.11 -14.96 -5.56
CA TYR A 328 -0.66 -13.99 -4.57
C TYR A 328 0.65 -13.30 -4.96
N ILE A 329 0.75 -12.04 -4.62
CA ILE A 329 1.96 -11.23 -4.75
C ILE A 329 2.45 -10.87 -3.35
N ASP A 330 3.52 -11.49 -2.88
CA ASP A 330 4.11 -11.13 -1.59
C ASP A 330 4.67 -9.70 -1.65
N ALA A 331 4.49 -8.93 -0.60
CA ALA A 331 5.04 -7.57 -0.47
C ALA A 331 6.05 -7.51 0.69
N PRO A 332 7.27 -8.07 0.51
CA PRO A 332 8.29 -8.04 1.53
C PRO A 332 8.92 -6.65 1.66
N PHE A 333 9.33 -6.29 2.87
CA PHE A 333 10.02 -5.05 3.19
C PHE A 333 10.97 -5.26 4.38
N LEU A 334 11.87 -4.32 4.65
CA LEU A 334 12.73 -4.36 5.85
C LEU A 334 12.13 -3.53 6.98
N THR A 335 11.80 -2.29 6.69
CA THR A 335 11.13 -1.35 7.58
C THR A 335 10.27 -0.40 6.75
N ASN A 336 9.29 0.25 7.37
CA ASN A 336 8.43 1.26 6.77
C ASN A 336 8.41 2.54 7.66
N HIS A 337 7.50 3.46 7.37
CA HIS A 337 7.32 4.72 8.10
C HIS A 337 6.92 4.57 9.57
N ASP A 338 6.31 3.45 9.98
CA ASP A 338 5.89 3.17 11.36
C ASP A 338 7.02 2.58 12.23
N MET A 339 8.19 2.36 11.64
CA MET A 339 9.27 1.66 12.28
C MET A 339 10.57 2.46 12.27
N GLY A 340 11.49 2.09 13.15
CA GLY A 340 12.86 2.59 13.10
C GLY A 340 13.57 2.19 11.81
N ARG A 341 14.39 3.09 11.26
CA ARG A 341 15.21 2.86 10.05
C ARG A 341 16.03 1.58 10.18
N ILE A 342 16.15 0.81 9.09
CA ILE A 342 16.92 -0.44 9.09
C ILE A 342 18.38 -0.25 9.53
N ALA A 343 18.99 0.88 9.23
CA ALA A 343 20.32 1.20 9.70
C ALA A 343 20.41 1.18 11.24
N ASN A 344 19.45 1.80 11.94
CA ASN A 344 19.40 1.75 13.41
C ASN A 344 19.16 0.32 13.91
N VAL A 345 18.26 -0.42 13.25
CA VAL A 345 17.92 -1.80 13.60
C VAL A 345 19.15 -2.72 13.49
N LEU A 346 20.01 -2.50 12.49
CA LEU A 346 21.26 -3.25 12.27
C LEU A 346 22.51 -2.56 12.88
N VAL A 347 22.29 -1.59 13.79
CA VAL A 347 23.35 -0.90 14.57
C VAL A 347 24.36 -0.18 13.66
N ASN A 348 23.87 0.38 12.55
CA ASN A 348 24.67 1.07 11.52
C ASN A 348 25.83 0.22 10.96
N ASP A 349 25.67 -1.10 10.92
CA ASP A 349 26.64 -2.02 10.31
C ASP A 349 26.39 -2.09 8.80
N PRO A 350 27.23 -1.47 7.95
CA PRO A 350 26.97 -1.37 6.52
C PRO A 350 26.98 -2.73 5.81
N GLU A 351 27.77 -3.69 6.28
CA GLU A 351 27.81 -5.02 5.68
C GLU A 351 26.52 -5.79 5.95
N LYS A 352 25.97 -5.67 7.16
CA LYS A 352 24.65 -6.26 7.46
C LYS A 352 23.52 -5.58 6.70
N ILE A 353 23.59 -4.26 6.54
CA ILE A 353 22.55 -3.54 5.78
C ILE A 353 22.58 -3.99 4.31
N LYS A 354 23.78 -4.13 3.69
CA LYS A 354 23.92 -4.66 2.33
C LYS A 354 23.37 -6.08 2.21
N VAL A 355 23.67 -6.95 3.19
CA VAL A 355 23.15 -8.32 3.21
C VAL A 355 21.61 -8.31 3.30
N ALA A 356 21.06 -7.51 4.21
CA ALA A 356 19.60 -7.40 4.38
C ALA A 356 18.92 -6.87 3.11
N ALA A 357 19.49 -5.86 2.46
CA ALA A 357 19.01 -5.32 1.18
C ALA A 357 19.07 -6.38 0.07
N GLY A 358 20.19 -7.10 -0.06
CA GLY A 358 20.34 -8.19 -1.02
C GLY A 358 19.33 -9.32 -0.80
N LEU A 359 19.06 -9.69 0.46
CA LEU A 359 18.05 -10.67 0.78
C LEU A 359 16.64 -10.18 0.40
N LEU A 360 16.30 -8.92 0.72
CA LEU A 360 15.01 -8.33 0.33
C LEU A 360 14.79 -8.41 -1.19
N MET A 361 15.79 -7.97 -1.98
CA MET A 361 15.69 -7.93 -3.45
C MET A 361 15.69 -9.32 -4.10
N THR A 362 15.92 -10.40 -3.33
CA THR A 362 15.87 -11.78 -3.80
C THR A 362 14.65 -12.55 -3.31
N MET A 363 13.75 -11.89 -2.55
CA MET A 363 12.49 -12.49 -2.14
C MET A 363 11.50 -12.56 -3.30
N ASN A 364 10.56 -13.50 -3.23
CA ASN A 364 9.44 -13.56 -4.16
C ASN A 364 8.52 -12.34 -3.97
N GLY A 365 7.85 -11.93 -5.06
CA GLY A 365 6.86 -10.84 -5.04
C GLY A 365 7.45 -9.47 -5.34
N SER A 366 6.83 -8.46 -4.79
CA SER A 366 7.15 -7.04 -5.00
C SER A 366 7.76 -6.43 -3.74
N PRO A 367 9.09 -6.26 -3.66
CA PRO A 367 9.73 -5.66 -2.49
C PRO A 367 9.42 -4.17 -2.38
N PHE A 368 9.22 -3.71 -1.14
CA PHE A 368 9.02 -2.30 -0.81
C PHE A 368 10.22 -1.75 -0.04
N VAL A 369 10.72 -0.60 -0.48
CA VAL A 369 11.88 0.09 0.11
C VAL A 369 11.45 1.46 0.61
N TYR A 370 11.49 1.66 1.91
CA TYR A 370 11.23 2.96 2.52
C TYR A 370 12.34 3.96 2.16
N TYR A 371 11.96 5.16 1.72
CA TYR A 371 12.90 6.18 1.24
C TYR A 371 14.05 6.44 2.23
N LEU A 372 15.25 6.71 1.71
CA LEU A 372 16.48 6.94 2.47
C LEU A 372 16.88 5.82 3.46
N SER A 373 16.32 4.60 3.31
CA SER A 373 16.64 3.48 4.20
C SER A 373 17.89 2.69 3.79
N LEU A 374 18.13 2.57 2.47
CA LEU A 374 19.20 1.75 1.90
C LEU A 374 20.26 2.56 1.16
N ILE A 375 20.13 3.87 1.05
CA ILE A 375 20.83 4.73 0.07
C ILE A 375 22.10 5.38 0.65
N HIS A 376 22.27 5.44 1.94
CA HIS A 376 23.43 6.03 2.61
C HIS A 376 24.42 4.97 3.12
N ILE A 377 24.61 3.92 2.32
CA ILE A 377 25.58 2.86 2.64
C ILE A 377 26.88 3.08 1.85
#